data_bb514120136682439bc6a148707746d4
#
_entry.id   bb514120136682439bc6a148707746d4
#
_cell.length_a   1.000
_cell.length_b   1.000
_cell.length_c   1.000
_cell.angle_alpha   90.00
_cell.angle_beta   90.00
_cell.angle_gamma   90.00
#
_symmetry.space_group_name_H-M   'P 1'
#
loop_
_entity.id
_entity.type
_entity.pdbx_description
1 polymer ?
#
loop_
_entity_poly.entity_id
_entity_poly.type
_entity_poly.pdbx_seq_one_letter_code
_entity_poly.pdbx_strand_id
1 'polypeptide(L)'
;MPDDQREPYPFLPDVPRHVQIADVLRQRIRDGKLTPRMPIPSEPHLTEEFGVARDTARKAVAILREQGYVHTVRGMGTFVRARAEWLIQ
;
A
#
# COMPACT_ATOMS: atom_id res chain seq x y z
N MET A 1 -24.46 -7.22 10.38
CA MET A 1 -24.15 -6.73 10.09
C MET A 1 -23.65 -6.55 9.77
N PRO A 2 -23.58 -6.63 9.80
CA PRO A 2 -22.99 -6.44 9.47
C PRO A 2 -22.28 -5.98 9.30
N ASP A 3 -21.83 -6.61 9.53
CA ASP A 3 -20.90 -6.31 9.24
C ASP A 3 -20.66 -5.40 8.39
N ASP A 4 -21.19 -5.18 7.81
CA ASP A 4 -21.05 -4.20 6.91
C ASP A 4 -21.45 -2.91 7.38
N GLN A 5 -21.23 -2.67 8.62
CA GLN A 5 -21.34 -1.39 9.24
C GLN A 5 -20.10 -0.57 8.98
N ARG A 6 -19.08 -1.18 8.39
CA ARG A 6 -17.87 -0.45 8.08
C ARG A 6 -18.14 0.58 7.00
N GLU A 7 -17.74 1.81 7.27
CA GLU A 7 -17.91 2.87 6.28
C GLU A 7 -16.89 2.73 5.17
N PRO A 8 -17.23 3.13 3.94
CA PRO A 8 -16.27 3.12 2.87
C PRO A 8 -15.07 4.01 3.20
N TYR A 9 -13.90 3.65 2.68
CA TYR A 9 -12.74 4.50 2.84
C TYR A 9 -13.04 5.86 2.19
N PRO A 10 -12.70 6.98 2.86
CA PRO A 10 -13.09 8.30 2.38
C PRO A 10 -12.14 8.82 1.29
N PHE A 11 -12.19 8.20 0.12
CA PHE A 11 -11.38 8.65 -1.00
C PHE A 11 -11.85 9.99 -1.52
N LEU A 12 -10.91 10.82 -1.97
CA LEU A 12 -11.21 12.03 -2.72
C LEU A 12 -11.72 11.61 -4.10
N PRO A 13 -12.80 12.23 -4.60
CA PRO A 13 -13.41 11.76 -5.85
C PRO A 13 -12.63 12.13 -7.11
N ASP A 14 -11.72 13.09 -7.02
CA ASP A 14 -11.01 13.60 -8.19
C ASP A 14 -9.57 13.13 -8.27
N VAL A 15 -9.17 12.15 -7.45
CA VAL A 15 -7.82 11.59 -7.47
C VAL A 15 -7.95 10.06 -7.59
N PRO A 16 -7.20 9.43 -8.49
CA PRO A 16 -7.30 7.98 -8.63
C PRO A 16 -7.04 7.27 -7.30
N ARG A 17 -7.85 6.24 -7.03
CA ARG A 17 -7.78 5.57 -5.73
C ARG A 17 -6.43 4.92 -5.49
N HIS A 18 -5.83 4.34 -6.52
CA HIS A 18 -4.52 3.69 -6.33
C HIS A 18 -3.43 4.69 -5.93
N VAL A 19 -3.55 5.95 -6.38
CA VAL A 19 -2.59 6.98 -5.97
C VAL A 19 -2.78 7.30 -4.49
N GLN A 20 -4.02 7.40 -4.04
CA GLN A 20 -4.30 7.69 -2.64
C GLN A 20 -3.87 6.55 -1.72
N ILE A 21 -4.06 5.31 -2.16
CA ILE A 21 -3.62 4.15 -1.37
C ILE A 21 -2.10 4.16 -1.27
N ALA A 22 -1.41 4.45 -2.37
CA ALA A 22 0.06 4.54 -2.34
C ALA A 22 0.51 5.61 -1.35
N ASP A 23 -0.19 6.75 -1.31
CA ASP A 23 0.14 7.81 -0.36
C ASP A 23 0.00 7.34 1.09
N VAL A 24 -1.08 6.62 1.39
CA VAL A 24 -1.32 6.11 2.74
C VAL A 24 -0.22 5.12 3.14
N LEU A 25 0.09 4.19 2.26
CA LEU A 25 1.12 3.19 2.55
C LEU A 25 2.49 3.82 2.68
N ARG A 26 2.80 4.79 1.83
CA ARG A 26 4.08 5.51 1.90
C ARG A 26 4.20 6.21 3.24
N GLN A 27 3.12 6.83 3.70
CA GLN A 27 3.13 7.51 4.98
C GLN A 27 3.37 6.53 6.12
N ARG A 28 2.77 5.34 6.07
CA ARG A 28 2.99 4.32 7.09
C ARG A 28 4.45 3.86 7.11
N ILE A 29 5.06 3.77 5.93
CA ILE A 29 6.48 3.40 5.82
C ILE A 29 7.34 4.51 6.42
N ARG A 30 7.04 5.75 6.07
CA ARG A 30 7.84 6.88 6.56
C ARG A 30 7.69 7.09 8.05
N ASP A 31 6.51 6.80 8.59
CA ASP A 31 6.25 6.95 10.03
C ASP A 31 6.79 5.79 10.85
N GLY A 32 7.31 4.77 10.21
CA GLY A 32 7.84 3.60 10.91
C GLY A 32 6.79 2.59 11.34
N LYS A 33 5.56 2.74 10.87
CA LYS A 33 4.52 1.75 11.17
C LYS A 33 4.73 0.49 10.35
N LEU A 34 5.29 0.65 9.15
CA LEU A 34 5.75 -0.47 8.34
C LEU A 34 7.26 -0.33 8.27
N THR A 35 7.96 -1.16 9.03
CA THR A 35 9.41 -1.01 9.17
C THR A 35 10.17 -1.75 8.09
N PRO A 36 11.44 -1.38 7.87
CA PRO A 36 12.25 -2.06 6.86
C PRO A 36 12.27 -3.56 7.05
N ARG A 37 12.26 -4.27 5.95
CA ARG A 37 12.30 -5.74 5.86
C ARG A 37 11.00 -6.40 6.31
N MET A 38 9.99 -5.64 6.67
CA MET A 38 8.67 -6.18 6.95
C MET A 38 7.86 -6.29 5.67
N PRO A 39 7.00 -7.30 5.57
CA PRO A 39 6.09 -7.36 4.42
C PRO A 39 5.05 -6.26 4.53
N ILE A 40 4.64 -5.71 3.38
CA ILE A 40 3.50 -4.81 3.36
C ILE A 40 2.23 -5.66 3.37
N PRO A 41 1.06 -5.06 3.64
CA PRO A 41 -0.19 -5.83 3.59
C PRO A 41 -0.38 -6.46 2.22
N SER A 42 -0.95 -7.66 2.20
CA SER A 42 -1.19 -8.39 0.95
C SER A 42 -2.28 -7.72 0.13
N GLU A 43 -2.37 -8.07 -1.15
CA GLU A 43 -3.43 -7.53 -2.00
C GLU A 43 -4.82 -7.79 -1.43
N PRO A 44 -5.16 -9.02 -1.00
CA PRO A 44 -6.47 -9.22 -0.39
C PRO A 44 -6.71 -8.35 0.83
N HIS A 45 -5.69 -8.15 1.63
CA HIS A 45 -5.81 -7.30 2.81
C HIS A 45 -6.07 -5.85 2.41
N LEU A 46 -5.36 -5.37 1.39
CA LEU A 46 -5.55 -4.00 0.89
C LEU A 46 -6.92 -3.82 0.26
N THR A 47 -7.40 -4.81 -0.49
CA THR A 47 -8.74 -4.72 -1.07
C THR A 47 -9.79 -4.62 0.01
N GLU A 48 -9.61 -5.34 1.10
CA GLU A 48 -10.55 -5.29 2.20
C GLU A 48 -10.46 -3.97 2.96
N GLU A 49 -9.25 -3.54 3.26
CA GLU A 49 -9.05 -2.31 4.04
C GLU A 49 -9.60 -1.09 3.30
N PHE A 50 -9.34 -1.00 2.01
CA PHE A 50 -9.69 0.19 1.24
C PHE A 50 -10.96 0.04 0.41
N GLY A 51 -11.53 -1.16 0.37
CA GLY A 51 -12.76 -1.38 -0.39
C GLY A 51 -12.56 -1.23 -1.90
N VAL A 52 -11.45 -1.69 -2.43
CA VAL A 52 -11.13 -1.53 -3.85
C VAL A 52 -10.89 -2.88 -4.50
N ALA A 53 -10.91 -2.89 -5.83
CA ALA A 53 -10.60 -4.08 -6.60
C ALA A 53 -9.12 -4.44 -6.46
N ARG A 54 -8.80 -5.71 -6.70
CA ARG A 54 -7.43 -6.20 -6.58
C ARG A 54 -6.48 -5.44 -7.50
N ASP A 55 -6.93 -5.08 -8.70
CA ASP A 55 -6.08 -4.37 -9.65
C ASP A 55 -5.70 -2.99 -9.11
N THR A 56 -6.61 -2.32 -8.44
CA THR A 56 -6.32 -1.02 -7.83
C THR A 56 -5.27 -1.16 -6.74
N ALA A 57 -5.39 -2.19 -5.90
CA ALA A 57 -4.39 -2.45 -4.87
C ALA A 57 -3.02 -2.74 -5.50
N ARG A 58 -3.01 -3.52 -6.58
CA ARG A 58 -1.77 -3.87 -7.27
C ARG A 58 -1.09 -2.62 -7.84
N LYS A 59 -1.87 -1.70 -8.42
CA LYS A 59 -1.33 -0.47 -8.98
C LYS A 59 -0.72 0.41 -7.90
N ALA A 60 -1.33 0.44 -6.71
CA ALA A 60 -0.79 1.22 -5.60
C ALA A 60 0.58 0.68 -5.19
N VAL A 61 0.70 -0.64 -5.09
CA VAL A 61 1.98 -1.25 -4.72
C VAL A 61 3.03 -1.01 -5.80
N ALA A 62 2.61 -1.00 -7.07
CA ALA A 62 3.53 -0.75 -8.17
C ALA A 62 4.14 0.64 -8.07
N ILE A 63 3.36 1.64 -7.65
CA ILE A 63 3.89 2.99 -7.45
C ILE A 63 5.01 2.97 -6.42
N LEU A 64 4.78 2.31 -5.28
CA LEU A 64 5.77 2.24 -4.22
C LEU A 64 7.02 1.50 -4.66
N ARG A 65 6.85 0.48 -5.49
CA ARG A 65 7.99 -0.28 -6.01
C ARG A 65 8.83 0.60 -6.93
N GLU A 66 8.18 1.37 -7.80
CA GLU A 66 8.89 2.27 -8.71
C GLU A 66 9.64 3.35 -7.95
N GLN A 67 9.10 3.78 -6.81
CA GLN A 67 9.73 4.81 -6.00
C GLN A 67 10.79 4.26 -5.05
N GLY A 68 10.95 2.94 -5.04
CA GLY A 68 12.00 2.32 -4.23
C GLY A 68 11.65 2.11 -2.78
N TYR A 69 10.39 2.31 -2.38
CA TYR A 69 9.99 2.08 -0.99
C TYR A 69 9.86 0.61 -0.67
N VAL A 70 9.49 -0.20 -1.65
CA VAL A 70 9.29 -1.64 -1.46
C VAL A 70 9.91 -2.40 -2.61
N HIS A 71 10.15 -3.70 -2.40
CA HIS A 71 10.58 -4.59 -3.47
C HIS A 71 9.91 -5.93 -3.30
N THR A 72 9.68 -6.60 -4.42
CA THR A 72 9.04 -7.91 -4.42
C THR A 72 10.11 -8.98 -4.44
N VAL A 73 9.97 -9.95 -3.52
CA VAL A 73 10.84 -11.12 -3.49
C VAL A 73 9.99 -12.30 -3.94
N ARG A 74 10.40 -12.89 -5.05
CA ARG A 74 9.61 -13.95 -5.68
C ARG A 74 9.32 -15.07 -4.70
N GLY A 75 8.06 -15.45 -4.61
CA GLY A 75 7.63 -16.53 -3.74
C GLY A 75 7.52 -16.16 -2.27
N MET A 76 7.88 -14.94 -1.90
CA MET A 76 7.85 -14.53 -0.49
C MET A 76 6.97 -13.33 -0.22
N GLY A 77 6.82 -12.41 -1.18
CA GLY A 77 5.98 -11.25 -1.01
C GLY A 77 6.69 -9.94 -1.30
N THR A 78 6.08 -8.85 -0.88
CA THR A 78 6.61 -7.50 -1.10
C THR A 78 6.99 -6.92 0.25
N PHE A 79 8.21 -6.42 0.35
CA PHE A 79 8.80 -6.02 1.61
C PHE A 79 9.26 -4.57 1.56
N VAL A 80 9.23 -3.91 2.73
CA VAL A 80 9.71 -2.53 2.86
C VAL A 80 11.23 -2.52 2.77
N ARG A 81 11.77 -1.59 1.97
CA ARG A 81 13.21 -1.44 1.81
C ARG A 81 13.76 -0.53 2.90
N ALA A 82 15.06 -0.65 3.15
CA ALA A 82 15.71 0.23 4.09
C ALA A 82 15.64 1.67 3.58
N ARG A 83 15.55 2.63 4.52
CA ARG A 83 15.38 4.04 4.15
C ARG A 83 16.44 4.55 3.18
N ALA A 84 17.68 4.10 3.37
CA ALA A 84 18.78 4.53 2.52
C ALA A 84 18.63 4.07 1.07
N GLU A 85 17.75 3.09 0.83
CA GLU A 85 17.55 2.53 -0.50
C GLU A 85 16.40 3.18 -1.24
N TRP A 86 15.63 4.06 -0.61
CA TRP A 86 14.49 4.69 -1.28
C TRP A 86 14.99 5.61 -2.38
N LEU A 87 14.33 5.53 -3.54
CA LEU A 87 14.70 6.39 -4.68
C LEU A 87 14.21 7.82 -4.48
N ILE A 88 13.10 7.97 -3.75
CA ILE A 88 12.52 9.28 -3.45
C ILE A 88 12.47 9.41 -1.95
N GLN A 89 13.16 10.39 -1.42
CA GLN A 89 13.30 10.55 0.02
C GLN A 89 12.30 11.57 0.59
#